data_47263ecca384fed0832ea443c113de11
#
_entry.id   47263ecca384fed0832ea443c113de11
#
_cell.length_a   1.000
_cell.length_b   1.000
_cell.length_c   1.000
_cell.angle_alpha   90.00
_cell.angle_beta   90.00
_cell.angle_gamma   90.00
#
_symmetry.space_group_name_H-M   'P 1'
#
loop_
_entity.id
_entity.type
_entity.pdbx_description
1 polymer ?
#
loop_
_entity_poly.entity_id
_entity_poly.type
_entity_poly.pdbx_seq_one_letter_code
_entity_poly.pdbx_strand_id
1 'polypeptide(L)'
;PIRIERYVSALGHTETDVYLAGTQEWSVGTSAEPFDMESNLALVAGVSAASMVAVEAAMRKAGVKPGDRVSFVGHSQGGLLAARLAESGRYATSSLLTVGAPLGTVTLNGNYPALAISHSDDLVPELGGASKPTGITHFETHSGAGTLDVAGAHAREQYVATAERVEVSPARDSLPHWEASGEAHPQFFQARRTDR
;
A
#
# COMPACT_ATOMS: atom_id res chain seq x y z
N PRO A 1 1.54 -6.25 -9.75
CA PRO A 1 1.34 -5.21 -10.77
C PRO A 1 1.44 -3.83 -10.14
N ILE A 2 1.90 -2.86 -10.96
CA ILE A 2 1.96 -1.45 -10.63
C ILE A 2 0.97 -0.76 -11.56
N ARG A 3 0.05 0.03 -11.00
CA ARG A 3 -0.88 0.88 -11.78
C ARG A 3 -0.54 2.33 -11.47
N ILE A 4 -0.41 3.14 -12.49
CA ILE A 4 -0.12 4.57 -12.37
C ILE A 4 -1.20 5.33 -13.12
N GLU A 5 -1.81 6.29 -12.44
CA GLU A 5 -2.82 7.18 -13.00
C GLU A 5 -2.33 8.61 -12.90
N ARG A 6 -2.44 9.34 -13.98
CA ARG A 6 -2.07 10.76 -14.03
C ARG A 6 -3.30 11.58 -14.35
N TYR A 7 -3.49 12.62 -13.56
CA TYR A 7 -4.59 13.56 -13.68
C TYR A 7 -4.04 14.93 -14.00
N VAL A 8 -4.76 15.67 -14.80
CA VAL A 8 -4.51 17.09 -14.97
C VAL A 8 -5.71 17.83 -14.36
N SER A 9 -5.48 18.54 -13.27
CA SER A 9 -6.53 19.32 -12.62
C SER A 9 -7.00 20.46 -13.53
N ALA A 10 -8.18 21.01 -13.24
CA ALA A 10 -8.71 22.17 -13.96
C ALA A 10 -7.78 23.39 -13.92
N LEU A 11 -6.86 23.45 -12.96
CA LEU A 11 -5.83 24.48 -12.80
C LEU A 11 -4.52 24.14 -13.54
N GLY A 12 -4.48 23.03 -14.30
CA GLY A 12 -3.29 22.59 -15.03
C GLY A 12 -2.22 21.89 -14.17
N HIS A 13 -2.48 21.60 -12.90
CA HIS A 13 -1.57 20.84 -12.05
C HIS A 13 -1.68 19.36 -12.37
N THR A 14 -0.54 18.70 -12.53
CA THR A 14 -0.50 17.26 -12.70
C THR A 14 -0.40 16.59 -11.33
N GLU A 15 -1.30 15.67 -11.05
CA GLU A 15 -1.25 14.77 -9.90
C GLU A 15 -1.10 13.34 -10.40
N THR A 16 -0.47 12.50 -9.61
CA THR A 16 -0.21 11.10 -9.98
C THR A 16 -0.56 10.19 -8.83
N ASP A 17 -1.38 9.18 -9.09
CA ASP A 17 -1.65 8.11 -8.15
C ASP A 17 -0.89 6.85 -8.54
N VAL A 18 -0.17 6.27 -7.59
CA VAL A 18 0.61 5.06 -7.76
C VAL A 18 0.04 3.96 -6.88
N TYR A 19 -0.53 2.93 -7.52
CA TYR A 19 -1.14 1.78 -6.86
C TYR A 19 -0.20 0.58 -6.91
N LEU A 20 0.13 0.05 -5.75
CA LEU A 20 1.05 -1.06 -5.56
C LEU A 20 0.32 -2.26 -4.98
N ALA A 21 0.17 -3.31 -5.78
CA ALA A 21 -0.37 -4.57 -5.30
C ALA A 21 0.67 -5.32 -4.44
N GLY A 22 0.19 -6.11 -3.50
CA GLY A 22 0.99 -7.09 -2.80
C GLY A 22 1.49 -8.20 -3.71
N THR A 23 2.28 -9.12 -3.14
CA THR A 23 2.76 -10.32 -3.84
C THR A 23 1.57 -11.19 -4.24
N GLN A 24 1.47 -11.54 -5.53
CA GLN A 24 0.34 -12.32 -6.06
C GLN A 24 0.50 -13.84 -5.84
N GLU A 25 1.69 -14.29 -5.48
CA GLU A 25 1.97 -15.69 -5.23
C GLU A 25 2.18 -15.93 -3.73
N TRP A 26 1.09 -16.10 -3.03
CA TRP A 26 1.10 -16.83 -1.77
C TRP A 26 1.12 -18.33 -2.12
N SER A 27 2.23 -18.83 -2.64
CA SER A 27 2.49 -20.25 -2.60
C SER A 27 2.79 -20.59 -1.14
N VAL A 28 1.74 -20.88 -0.39
CA VAL A 28 1.86 -21.61 0.87
C VAL A 28 2.50 -22.93 0.49
N GLY A 29 3.83 -22.99 0.58
CA GLY A 29 4.52 -24.27 0.53
C GLY A 29 3.85 -25.17 1.55
N THR A 30 3.76 -26.46 1.24
CA THR A 30 3.17 -27.53 2.05
C THR A 30 3.97 -27.80 3.34
N SER A 31 4.48 -26.78 4.02
CA SER A 31 5.04 -26.89 5.36
C SER A 31 3.91 -26.74 6.37
N ALA A 32 3.88 -27.61 7.36
CA ALA A 32 2.84 -27.70 8.39
C ALA A 32 2.79 -26.48 9.34
N GLU A 33 3.63 -25.45 9.11
CA GLU A 33 3.66 -24.20 9.85
C GLU A 33 3.53 -23.01 8.87
N PRO A 34 2.31 -22.48 8.67
CA PRO A 34 2.04 -21.43 7.67
C PRO A 34 2.68 -20.08 8.01
N PHE A 35 3.32 -19.94 9.17
CA PHE A 35 3.91 -18.69 9.65
C PHE A 35 5.25 -18.94 10.36
N ASP A 36 6.24 -19.48 9.64
CA ASP A 36 7.58 -19.47 10.20
C ASP A 36 8.19 -18.06 10.13
N MET A 37 9.05 -17.75 11.10
CA MET A 37 9.72 -16.47 11.20
C MET A 37 10.57 -16.12 9.96
N GLU A 38 11.01 -17.11 9.22
CA GLU A 38 11.84 -16.96 8.03
C GLU A 38 11.02 -16.48 6.83
N SER A 39 9.81 -17.01 6.66
CA SER A 39 8.84 -16.54 5.66
C SER A 39 8.36 -15.13 5.98
N ASN A 40 8.16 -14.82 7.25
CA ASN A 40 7.76 -13.50 7.74
C ASN A 40 8.86 -12.46 7.52
N LEU A 41 10.11 -12.81 7.83
CA LEU A 41 11.26 -11.95 7.60
C LEU A 41 11.49 -11.74 6.10
N ALA A 42 11.26 -12.75 5.27
CA ALA A 42 11.34 -12.64 3.82
C ALA A 42 10.24 -11.72 3.26
N LEU A 43 9.03 -11.73 3.83
CA LEU A 43 7.95 -10.82 3.43
C LEU A 43 8.30 -9.36 3.73
N VAL A 44 8.80 -9.07 4.93
CA VAL A 44 9.23 -7.73 5.35
C VAL A 44 10.53 -7.31 4.67
N ALA A 45 11.48 -8.25 4.51
CA ALA A 45 12.73 -8.03 3.79
C ALA A 45 12.56 -8.02 2.25
N GLY A 46 11.51 -8.64 1.74
CA GLY A 46 11.22 -8.73 0.30
C GLY A 46 10.84 -7.40 -0.36
N VAL A 47 10.64 -6.32 0.43
CA VAL A 47 10.68 -4.96 -0.11
C VAL A 47 12.15 -4.58 -0.31
N SER A 48 12.77 -5.28 -1.25
CA SER A 48 14.15 -5.07 -1.61
C SER A 48 14.37 -3.74 -2.31
N ALA A 49 15.61 -3.27 -2.31
CA ALA A 49 16.01 -2.15 -3.15
C ALA A 49 15.61 -2.37 -4.64
N ALA A 50 15.57 -3.63 -5.10
CA ALA A 50 15.14 -3.99 -6.44
C ALA A 50 13.65 -3.69 -6.68
N SER A 51 12.78 -3.91 -5.69
CA SER A 51 11.36 -3.56 -5.79
C SER A 51 11.15 -2.04 -5.88
N MET A 52 11.90 -1.27 -5.08
CA MET A 52 11.89 0.18 -5.16
C MET A 52 12.33 0.67 -6.55
N VAL A 53 13.45 0.14 -7.05
CA VAL A 53 13.98 0.47 -8.39
C VAL A 53 12.98 0.14 -9.48
N ALA A 54 12.28 -1.00 -9.38
CA ALA A 54 11.28 -1.41 -10.35
C ALA A 54 10.08 -0.45 -10.39
N VAL A 55 9.57 -0.02 -9.22
CA VAL A 55 8.47 0.95 -9.15
C VAL A 55 8.92 2.30 -9.69
N GLU A 56 10.09 2.80 -9.29
CA GLU A 56 10.62 4.05 -9.81
C GLU A 56 10.88 4.02 -11.32
N ALA A 57 11.29 2.87 -11.86
CA ALA A 57 11.41 2.69 -13.30
C ALA A 57 10.04 2.77 -14.01
N ALA A 58 9.00 2.16 -13.43
CA ALA A 58 7.64 2.26 -13.94
C ALA A 58 7.13 3.71 -13.88
N MET A 59 7.36 4.41 -12.76
CA MET A 59 6.99 5.81 -12.59
C MET A 59 7.69 6.72 -13.63
N ARG A 60 9.00 6.54 -13.83
CA ARG A 60 9.72 7.29 -14.90
C ARG A 60 9.16 6.99 -16.28
N LYS A 61 8.83 5.73 -16.57
CA LYS A 61 8.23 5.33 -17.86
C LYS A 61 6.83 5.93 -18.05
N ALA A 62 6.09 6.12 -16.98
CA ALA A 62 4.82 6.85 -16.97
C ALA A 62 4.99 8.38 -17.07
N GLY A 63 6.23 8.89 -17.07
CA GLY A 63 6.53 10.32 -17.16
C GLY A 63 6.52 11.04 -15.82
N VAL A 64 6.55 10.32 -14.70
CA VAL A 64 6.68 10.90 -13.35
C VAL A 64 8.14 11.25 -13.09
N LYS A 65 8.37 12.45 -12.58
CA LYS A 65 9.70 13.01 -12.30
C LYS A 65 9.91 13.21 -10.81
N PRO A 66 11.16 13.26 -10.33
CA PRO A 66 11.46 13.72 -8.99
C PRO A 66 10.84 15.11 -8.73
N GLY A 67 10.21 15.25 -7.56
CA GLY A 67 9.50 16.48 -7.17
C GLY A 67 8.05 16.57 -7.62
N ASP A 68 7.57 15.67 -8.51
CA ASP A 68 6.16 15.62 -8.88
C ASP A 68 5.29 15.26 -7.67
N ARG A 69 4.05 15.76 -7.66
CA ARG A 69 3.05 15.39 -6.65
C ARG A 69 2.55 13.97 -6.88
N VAL A 70 2.66 13.13 -5.86
CA VAL A 70 2.33 11.71 -5.95
C VAL A 70 1.55 11.25 -4.72
N SER A 71 0.41 10.62 -4.95
CA SER A 71 -0.31 9.82 -3.96
C SER A 71 0.12 8.37 -4.09
N PHE A 72 0.40 7.72 -2.96
CA PHE A 72 0.76 6.31 -2.93
C PHE A 72 -0.34 5.49 -2.28
N VAL A 73 -0.74 4.42 -2.95
CA VAL A 73 -1.74 3.45 -2.44
C VAL A 73 -1.15 2.06 -2.52
N GLY A 74 -1.21 1.29 -1.44
CA GLY A 74 -0.64 -0.05 -1.45
C GLY A 74 -1.34 -1.05 -0.56
N HIS A 75 -1.38 -2.31 -1.02
CA HIS A 75 -1.89 -3.45 -0.27
C HIS A 75 -0.75 -4.38 0.13
N SER A 76 -0.79 -4.89 1.37
CA SER A 76 0.18 -5.89 1.83
C SER A 76 1.63 -5.37 1.70
N GLN A 77 2.53 -6.15 1.11
CA GLN A 77 3.90 -5.74 0.78
C GLN A 77 3.95 -4.47 -0.09
N GLY A 78 2.97 -4.28 -0.98
CA GLY A 78 2.84 -3.05 -1.77
C GLY A 78 2.57 -1.81 -0.92
N GLY A 79 1.88 -1.97 0.22
CA GLY A 79 1.67 -0.90 1.20
C GLY A 79 2.95 -0.49 1.92
N LEU A 80 3.78 -1.46 2.31
CA LEU A 80 5.11 -1.18 2.87
C LEU A 80 6.00 -0.44 1.85
N LEU A 81 5.94 -0.85 0.58
CA LEU A 81 6.69 -0.20 -0.50
C LEU A 81 6.17 1.23 -0.75
N ALA A 82 4.84 1.43 -0.74
CA ALA A 82 4.20 2.73 -0.85
C ALA A 82 4.67 3.69 0.25
N ALA A 83 4.69 3.22 1.51
CA ALA A 83 5.16 4.01 2.65
C ALA A 83 6.64 4.40 2.53
N ARG A 84 7.50 3.49 2.10
CA ARG A 84 8.93 3.79 1.86
C ARG A 84 9.14 4.78 0.71
N LEU A 85 8.35 4.70 -0.36
CA LEU A 85 8.39 5.66 -1.46
C LEU A 85 7.92 7.04 -1.01
N ALA A 86 6.83 7.10 -0.22
CA ALA A 86 6.31 8.34 0.35
C ALA A 86 7.35 9.08 1.21
N GLU A 87 8.16 8.33 1.98
CA GLU A 87 9.23 8.89 2.83
C GLU A 87 10.60 9.03 2.12
N SER A 88 10.68 8.65 0.85
CA SER A 88 11.96 8.71 0.11
C SER A 88 12.51 10.12 -0.12
N GLY A 89 11.67 11.14 0.04
CA GLY A 89 12.00 12.54 -0.26
C GLY A 89 12.18 12.83 -1.76
N ARG A 90 11.93 11.84 -2.63
CA ARG A 90 12.07 12.00 -4.09
C ARG A 90 10.88 12.68 -4.73
N TYR A 91 9.70 12.53 -4.15
CA TYR A 91 8.44 13.04 -4.67
C TYR A 91 7.79 13.97 -3.66
N ALA A 92 7.00 14.90 -4.12
CA ALA A 92 6.12 15.67 -3.25
C ALA A 92 4.90 14.80 -2.91
N THR A 93 5.03 13.95 -1.87
CA THR A 93 3.95 13.06 -1.46
C THR A 93 2.72 13.87 -1.08
N SER A 94 1.61 13.63 -1.76
CA SER A 94 0.33 14.28 -1.51
C SER A 94 -0.56 13.51 -0.56
N SER A 95 -0.48 12.16 -0.60
CA SER A 95 -1.18 11.29 0.34
C SER A 95 -0.59 9.87 0.37
N LEU A 96 -0.90 9.12 1.42
CA LEU A 96 -0.55 7.71 1.55
C LEU A 96 -1.75 6.92 2.07
N LEU A 97 -2.16 5.88 1.34
CA LEU A 97 -3.12 4.89 1.80
C LEU A 97 -2.49 3.50 1.79
N THR A 98 -2.52 2.82 2.92
CA THR A 98 -2.09 1.44 3.00
C THR A 98 -3.19 0.55 3.56
N VAL A 99 -3.33 -0.64 3.02
CA VAL A 99 -4.27 -1.63 3.51
C VAL A 99 -3.56 -2.96 3.76
N GLY A 100 -3.75 -3.56 4.92
CA GLY A 100 -3.12 -4.83 5.30
C GLY A 100 -1.59 -4.82 5.26
N ALA A 101 -0.94 -3.70 5.49
CA ALA A 101 0.49 -3.54 5.30
C ALA A 101 1.29 -3.70 6.59
N PRO A 102 2.46 -4.40 6.56
CA PRO A 102 3.35 -4.57 7.71
C PRO A 102 4.22 -3.32 7.94
N LEU A 103 3.66 -2.30 8.56
CA LEU A 103 4.29 -0.97 8.70
C LEU A 103 5.14 -0.78 9.96
N GLY A 104 5.22 -1.74 10.87
CA GLY A 104 5.84 -1.56 12.19
C GLY A 104 7.30 -1.09 12.19
N THR A 105 8.01 -1.23 11.07
CA THR A 105 9.40 -0.72 10.90
C THR A 105 9.48 0.61 10.15
N VAL A 106 8.34 1.22 9.81
CA VAL A 106 8.30 2.47 9.04
C VAL A 106 8.03 3.63 9.98
N THR A 107 8.81 4.70 9.87
CA THR A 107 8.55 5.99 10.50
C THR A 107 8.10 6.96 9.43
N LEU A 108 6.93 7.55 9.60
CA LEU A 108 6.39 8.57 8.71
C LEU A 108 6.62 9.95 9.33
N ASN A 109 7.38 10.77 8.64
CA ASN A 109 7.74 12.12 9.09
C ASN A 109 7.16 13.19 8.15
N GLY A 110 6.61 12.78 7.02
CA GLY A 110 6.06 13.70 6.03
C GLY A 110 4.79 14.41 6.51
N ASN A 111 4.58 15.62 6.04
CA ASN A 111 3.36 16.40 6.33
C ASN A 111 2.33 16.22 5.20
N TYR A 112 1.75 15.03 5.12
CA TYR A 112 0.71 14.66 4.17
C TYR A 112 -0.34 13.76 4.84
N PRO A 113 -1.59 13.75 4.36
CA PRO A 113 -2.60 12.81 4.85
C PRO A 113 -2.15 11.38 4.68
N ALA A 114 -2.15 10.60 5.74
CA ALA A 114 -1.77 9.20 5.72
C ALA A 114 -2.78 8.35 6.49
N LEU A 115 -3.25 7.26 5.86
CA LEU A 115 -4.20 6.31 6.44
C LEU A 115 -3.70 4.88 6.27
N ALA A 116 -3.70 4.13 7.36
CA ALA A 116 -3.51 2.69 7.37
C ALA A 116 -4.80 1.99 7.79
N ILE A 117 -5.29 1.10 6.96
CA ILE A 117 -6.43 0.24 7.28
C ILE A 117 -5.92 -1.16 7.56
N SER A 118 -6.30 -1.74 8.68
CA SER A 118 -5.97 -3.11 9.05
C SER A 118 -7.21 -3.87 9.54
N HIS A 119 -7.15 -5.21 9.44
CA HIS A 119 -8.11 -6.08 10.05
C HIS A 119 -7.49 -6.72 11.29
N SER A 120 -8.23 -6.75 12.41
CA SER A 120 -7.75 -7.32 13.69
C SER A 120 -7.56 -8.85 13.63
N ASP A 121 -8.10 -9.48 12.61
CA ASP A 121 -7.98 -10.91 12.32
C ASP A 121 -7.02 -11.20 11.15
N ASP A 122 -6.36 -10.17 10.60
CA ASP A 122 -5.28 -10.28 9.61
C ASP A 122 -3.93 -10.19 10.33
N LEU A 123 -3.13 -11.23 10.26
CA LEU A 123 -1.82 -11.29 10.90
C LEU A 123 -0.71 -10.56 10.12
N VAL A 124 -0.92 -10.24 8.85
CA VAL A 124 0.12 -9.62 8.01
C VAL A 124 0.56 -8.25 8.49
N PRO A 125 -0.33 -7.33 8.92
CA PRO A 125 0.09 -6.05 9.50
C PRO A 125 1.05 -6.20 10.69
N GLU A 126 0.89 -7.25 11.49
CA GLU A 126 1.73 -7.50 12.68
C GLU A 126 3.12 -8.05 12.35
N LEU A 127 3.33 -8.57 11.14
CA LEU A 127 4.65 -9.05 10.70
C LEU A 127 5.68 -7.92 10.60
N GLY A 128 5.25 -6.68 10.53
CA GLY A 128 6.11 -5.51 10.61
C GLY A 128 6.63 -5.20 12.02
N GLY A 129 6.18 -5.93 13.04
CA GLY A 129 6.42 -5.67 14.46
C GLY A 129 5.19 -5.11 15.18
N ALA A 130 5.14 -5.30 16.49
CA ALA A 130 3.99 -4.91 17.33
C ALA A 130 3.79 -3.38 17.47
N SER A 131 4.73 -2.57 16.97
CA SER A 131 4.63 -1.11 17.05
C SER A 131 3.78 -0.58 15.91
N LYS A 132 2.75 0.19 16.24
CA LYS A 132 2.03 0.96 15.21
C LYS A 132 2.92 2.14 14.78
N PRO A 133 3.11 2.37 13.47
CA PRO A 133 3.90 3.50 13.00
C PRO A 133 3.28 4.82 13.45
N THR A 134 4.11 5.81 13.69
CA THR A 134 3.67 7.17 14.02
C THR A 134 3.49 8.01 12.76
N GLY A 135 2.70 9.08 12.82
CA GLY A 135 2.48 9.97 11.67
C GLY A 135 1.46 9.47 10.65
N ILE A 136 0.69 8.43 10.99
CA ILE A 136 -0.37 7.88 10.17
C ILE A 136 -1.65 7.67 10.99
N THR A 137 -2.80 7.97 10.42
CA THR A 137 -4.10 7.61 11.02
C THR A 137 -4.33 6.11 10.85
N HIS A 138 -4.66 5.43 11.93
CA HIS A 138 -4.97 3.99 11.91
C HIS A 138 -6.48 3.78 12.00
N PHE A 139 -7.00 3.02 11.04
CA PHE A 139 -8.35 2.48 11.09
C PHE A 139 -8.28 0.95 11.17
N GLU A 140 -8.77 0.38 12.27
CA GLU A 140 -8.77 -1.06 12.49
C GLU A 140 -10.20 -1.56 12.66
N THR A 141 -10.52 -2.67 12.00
CA THR A 141 -11.81 -3.34 12.10
C THR A 141 -11.64 -4.85 11.94
N HIS A 142 -12.69 -5.64 12.13
CA HIS A 142 -12.69 -7.06 11.81
C HIS A 142 -13.07 -7.27 10.34
N SER A 143 -12.38 -8.17 9.63
CA SER A 143 -12.63 -8.41 8.19
C SER A 143 -14.04 -8.95 7.91
N GLY A 144 -14.55 -9.77 8.82
CA GLY A 144 -15.76 -10.56 8.61
C GLY A 144 -15.51 -11.88 7.88
N ALA A 145 -14.24 -12.21 7.59
CA ALA A 145 -13.86 -13.57 7.19
C ALA A 145 -14.17 -14.56 8.31
N GLY A 146 -14.33 -15.84 7.98
CA GLY A 146 -14.65 -16.87 8.96
C GLY A 146 -13.56 -17.00 10.03
N THR A 147 -13.90 -17.51 11.19
CA THR A 147 -12.97 -17.77 12.28
C THR A 147 -11.80 -18.64 11.78
N LEU A 148 -10.56 -18.18 11.99
CA LEU A 148 -9.32 -18.81 11.55
C LEU A 148 -9.02 -18.71 10.03
N ASP A 149 -9.76 -17.95 9.26
CA ASP A 149 -9.46 -17.68 7.85
C ASP A 149 -8.52 -16.46 7.71
N VAL A 150 -7.27 -16.64 8.09
CA VAL A 150 -6.25 -15.58 8.02
C VAL A 150 -6.00 -15.12 6.57
N ALA A 151 -6.03 -16.06 5.63
CA ALA A 151 -5.84 -15.74 4.21
C ALA A 151 -7.03 -14.93 3.68
N GLY A 152 -8.26 -15.30 4.09
CA GLY A 152 -9.46 -14.54 3.79
C GLY A 152 -9.43 -13.15 4.41
N ALA A 153 -9.03 -13.02 5.68
CA ALA A 153 -8.92 -11.73 6.37
C ALA A 153 -7.93 -10.78 5.67
N HIS A 154 -6.86 -11.32 5.07
CA HIS A 154 -5.86 -10.56 4.30
C HIS A 154 -6.27 -10.30 2.85
N ALA A 155 -7.32 -10.94 2.36
CA ALA A 155 -7.72 -10.82 0.97
C ALA A 155 -8.06 -9.35 0.60
N ARG A 156 -7.58 -8.91 -0.56
CA ARG A 156 -7.84 -7.56 -1.07
C ARG A 156 -9.32 -7.22 -1.12
N GLU A 157 -10.15 -8.20 -1.48
CA GLU A 157 -11.60 -8.07 -1.58
C GLU A 157 -12.24 -7.70 -0.24
N GLN A 158 -11.72 -8.21 0.88
CA GLN A 158 -12.18 -7.83 2.22
C GLN A 158 -11.82 -6.39 2.56
N TYR A 159 -10.64 -5.94 2.16
CA TYR A 159 -10.24 -4.54 2.33
C TYR A 159 -11.05 -3.57 1.46
N VAL A 160 -11.41 -3.98 0.24
CA VAL A 160 -12.34 -3.21 -0.61
C VAL A 160 -13.69 -3.08 0.07
N ALA A 161 -14.27 -4.20 0.55
CA ALA A 161 -15.54 -4.19 1.27
C ALA A 161 -15.48 -3.34 2.56
N THR A 162 -14.33 -3.32 3.25
CA THR A 162 -14.12 -2.44 4.40
C THR A 162 -14.11 -0.97 3.99
N ALA A 163 -13.39 -0.61 2.93
CA ALA A 163 -13.35 0.75 2.42
C ALA A 163 -14.75 1.25 2.00
N GLU A 164 -15.52 0.42 1.31
CA GLU A 164 -16.90 0.74 0.94
C GLU A 164 -17.81 0.98 2.16
N ARG A 165 -17.66 0.18 3.22
CA ARG A 165 -18.39 0.39 4.50
C ARG A 165 -17.99 1.69 5.18
N VAL A 166 -16.71 2.03 5.16
CA VAL A 166 -16.19 3.29 5.74
C VAL A 166 -16.74 4.50 5.00
N GLU A 167 -16.79 4.46 3.68
CA GLU A 167 -17.29 5.54 2.82
C GLU A 167 -18.74 5.96 3.17
N VAL A 168 -19.58 5.02 3.58
CA VAL A 168 -20.98 5.26 3.93
C VAL A 168 -21.21 5.41 5.44
N SER A 169 -20.17 5.41 6.24
CA SER A 169 -20.24 5.49 7.70
C SER A 169 -19.86 6.88 8.22
N PRO A 170 -20.29 7.26 9.44
CA PRO A 170 -19.81 8.49 10.09
C PRO A 170 -18.29 8.53 10.32
N ALA A 171 -17.62 7.38 10.30
CA ALA A 171 -16.16 7.30 10.44
C ALA A 171 -15.42 8.01 9.29
N ARG A 172 -16.05 8.13 8.11
CA ARG A 172 -15.48 8.85 6.97
C ARG A 172 -15.01 10.25 7.34
N ASP A 173 -15.82 10.99 8.09
CA ASP A 173 -15.52 12.40 8.41
C ASP A 173 -14.30 12.56 9.32
N SER A 174 -13.86 11.50 10.00
CA SER A 174 -12.67 11.47 10.85
C SER A 174 -11.40 10.98 10.15
N LEU A 175 -11.51 10.50 8.92
CA LEU A 175 -10.39 9.98 8.15
C LEU A 175 -9.81 11.05 7.22
N PRO A 176 -8.51 10.94 6.88
CA PRO A 176 -7.94 11.82 5.87
C PRO A 176 -8.70 11.72 4.55
N HIS A 177 -9.05 12.86 3.98
CA HIS A 177 -9.68 12.95 2.67
C HIS A 177 -8.66 13.35 1.62
N TRP A 178 -8.77 12.75 0.47
CA TRP A 178 -8.10 13.20 -0.75
C TRP A 178 -9.05 13.06 -1.92
N GLU A 179 -9.04 14.06 -2.78
CA GLU A 179 -9.90 14.09 -3.95
C GLU A 179 -9.05 13.89 -5.21
N ALA A 180 -9.43 12.91 -6.02
CA ALA A 180 -8.92 12.84 -7.38
C ALA A 180 -9.70 13.85 -8.24
N SER A 181 -9.00 14.77 -8.89
CA SER A 181 -9.62 15.76 -9.76
C SER A 181 -9.17 15.56 -11.20
N GLY A 182 -10.09 15.31 -12.10
CA GLY A 182 -9.83 15.20 -13.52
C GLY A 182 -10.02 13.79 -14.11
N GLU A 183 -9.79 13.66 -15.41
CA GLU A 183 -9.85 12.37 -16.10
C GLU A 183 -8.52 11.63 -15.95
N ALA A 184 -8.61 10.37 -15.50
CA ALA A 184 -7.44 9.52 -15.29
C ALA A 184 -7.07 8.76 -16.55
N HIS A 185 -5.78 8.69 -16.83
CA HIS A 185 -5.22 7.81 -17.87
C HIS A 185 -4.38 6.70 -17.20
N PRO A 186 -4.99 5.53 -16.91
CA PRO A 186 -4.29 4.46 -16.20
C PRO A 186 -3.24 3.79 -17.09
N GLN A 187 -2.05 3.56 -16.52
CA GLN A 187 -0.98 2.78 -17.11
C GLN A 187 -0.64 1.61 -16.18
N PHE A 188 -0.45 0.43 -16.76
CA PHE A 188 -0.15 -0.79 -16.03
C PHE A 188 1.25 -1.29 -16.34
N PHE A 189 2.00 -1.64 -15.29
CA PHE A 189 3.35 -2.17 -15.38
C PHE A 189 3.47 -3.48 -14.60
N GLN A 190 4.26 -4.40 -15.13
CA GLN A 190 4.67 -5.61 -14.42
C GLN A 190 6.18 -5.62 -14.25
N ALA A 191 6.64 -5.73 -13.00
CA ALA A 191 8.03 -6.05 -12.74
C ALA A 191 8.25 -7.55 -13.00
N ARG A 192 9.21 -7.90 -13.84
CA ARG A 192 9.66 -9.28 -14.04
C ARG A 192 11.04 -9.43 -13.44
N ARG A 193 11.27 -10.51 -12.69
CA ARG A 193 12.61 -10.92 -12.31
C ARG A 193 13.32 -11.34 -13.60
N THR A 194 14.41 -10.69 -13.93
CA THR A 194 15.33 -11.21 -14.93
C THR A 194 16.33 -12.06 -14.17
N ASP A 195 16.18 -13.36 -14.25
CA ASP A 195 17.22 -14.29 -13.80
C ASP A 195 18.49 -14.00 -14.61
N ARG A 196 19.55 -13.65 -13.89
CA ARG A 196 20.92 -13.65 -14.42
C ARG A 196 21.66 -14.82 -13.82
#